data_c9e848b89c6d8fd4bd9236a5d949258d
#
_entry.id   c9e848b89c6d8fd4bd9236a5d949258d
#
_cell.length_a   1.000
_cell.length_b   1.000
_cell.length_c   1.000
_cell.angle_alpha   90.00
_cell.angle_beta   90.00
_cell.angle_gamma   90.00
#
_symmetry.space_group_name_H-M   'P 1'
#
loop_
_entity.id
_entity.type
_entity.pdbx_description
1 polymer ?
#
loop_
_entity_poly.entity_id
_entity_poly.type
_entity_poly.pdbx_seq_one_letter_code
_entity_poly.pdbx_strand_id
1 'polypeptide(L)'
;CIRDSDIINILRNRIGIIPGVERLNFSANIFSAGKPIHFEFSGNDFDDLNRVVNKTKSLLSNYSGVYDLTDSDKIGKNELQIELLPAAESYGLTTAMIAKQVRQAFYGEEVQRIQRQDDDIKVMLKLTKSERDNARTLENLRIRTNTGIKIPLYAVAKVKEIPGKSAIQRIDGKRVVEITSDVDISKNTSSMILSSMLGPEGNPIRDFKNILSKEQDVSFALSGEAAEQAEQLQDIFVKFGLAIFTIFVLLAIPLKSYFKPLIILSAIPFGMVGAILGHLLLFQPMSVLSLLGVVALSGVVVNDSLLLVVFVNRAKENGDDTLTAVIDAVRSRFRPVILTSLTTFLGIAPLLFNQSTQVLFLKPMAISLGIGILFATFVILLLVPVSYVIIDDFINLITRNKNKSA
;
A
#
# COMPACT_ATOMS: atom_id res chain seq x y z
N CYS A 1 5.97 8.68 -26.05
CA CYS A 1 6.57 8.79 -24.70
C CYS A 1 6.99 7.39 -24.26
N ILE A 2 8.24 7.22 -23.88
CA ILE A 2 8.74 5.98 -23.27
C ILE A 2 8.18 5.99 -21.85
N ARG A 3 7.55 4.87 -21.41
CA ARG A 3 7.07 4.75 -20.04
C ARG A 3 8.26 4.61 -19.09
N ASP A 4 8.13 5.10 -17.88
CA ASP A 4 9.19 5.00 -16.86
C ASP A 4 9.60 3.53 -16.61
N SER A 5 8.63 2.61 -16.67
CA SER A 5 8.86 1.16 -16.62
C SER A 5 9.75 0.64 -17.76
N ASP A 6 9.61 1.20 -18.98
CA ASP A 6 10.40 0.78 -20.13
C ASP A 6 11.86 1.25 -19.97
N ILE A 7 12.07 2.45 -19.39
CA ILE A 7 13.40 2.97 -19.08
C ILE A 7 14.09 2.08 -18.03
N ILE A 8 13.37 1.70 -16.97
CA ILE A 8 13.88 0.79 -15.94
C ILE A 8 14.28 -0.54 -16.56
N ASN A 9 13.44 -1.12 -17.42
CA ASN A 9 13.72 -2.39 -18.07
C ASN A 9 14.94 -2.29 -19.01
N ILE A 10 15.10 -1.19 -19.74
CA ILE A 10 16.28 -0.93 -20.59
C ILE A 10 17.54 -0.81 -19.73
N LEU A 11 17.48 -0.06 -18.62
CA LEU A 11 18.62 0.09 -17.70
C LEU A 11 19.01 -1.24 -17.06
N ARG A 12 18.03 -2.01 -16.60
CA ARG A 12 18.26 -3.34 -16.01
C ARG A 12 18.94 -4.28 -17.00
N ASN A 13 18.45 -4.33 -18.23
CA ASN A 13 19.02 -5.18 -19.26
C ASN A 13 20.45 -4.75 -19.68
N ARG A 14 20.73 -3.43 -19.63
CA ARG A 14 22.07 -2.91 -19.95
C ARG A 14 23.08 -3.11 -18.84
N ILE A 15 22.67 -2.95 -17.60
CA ILE A 15 23.56 -3.08 -16.43
C ILE A 15 23.85 -4.56 -16.14
N GLY A 16 22.83 -5.42 -16.31
CA GLY A 16 22.98 -6.86 -16.05
C GLY A 16 23.30 -7.17 -14.59
N ILE A 17 23.94 -8.30 -14.37
CA ILE A 17 24.36 -8.77 -13.03
C ILE A 17 25.74 -8.18 -12.71
N ILE A 18 25.83 -7.40 -11.62
CA ILE A 18 27.11 -6.87 -11.13
C ILE A 18 27.67 -7.84 -10.08
N PRO A 19 28.83 -8.47 -10.31
CA PRO A 19 29.42 -9.37 -9.34
C PRO A 19 29.67 -8.68 -8.00
N GLY A 20 29.29 -9.31 -6.89
CA GLY A 20 29.47 -8.78 -5.54
C GLY A 20 28.40 -7.79 -5.07
N VAL A 21 27.40 -7.47 -5.92
CA VAL A 21 26.24 -6.68 -5.53
C VAL A 21 25.10 -7.63 -5.17
N GLU A 22 24.68 -7.60 -3.92
CA GLU A 22 23.58 -8.42 -3.40
C GLU A 22 22.22 -7.95 -3.90
N ARG A 23 22.04 -6.63 -4.05
CA ARG A 23 20.78 -6.04 -4.48
C ARG A 23 21.00 -4.77 -5.32
N LEU A 24 20.30 -4.70 -6.44
CA LEU A 24 20.24 -3.53 -7.31
C LEU A 24 18.78 -3.13 -7.50
N ASN A 25 18.38 -2.01 -6.89
CA ASN A 25 17.03 -1.50 -6.98
C ASN A 25 16.93 -0.40 -8.03
N PHE A 26 15.92 -0.51 -8.90
CA PHE A 26 15.53 0.54 -9.81
C PHE A 26 14.13 1.04 -9.41
N SER A 27 13.97 2.33 -9.22
CA SER A 27 12.68 2.94 -8.89
C SER A 27 12.46 4.17 -9.76
N ALA A 28 11.29 4.25 -10.38
CA ALA A 28 10.83 5.44 -11.10
C ALA A 28 9.64 6.11 -10.38
N ASN A 29 9.12 5.51 -9.33
CA ASN A 29 8.00 6.07 -8.58
C ASN A 29 8.52 7.09 -7.56
N ILE A 30 8.08 8.34 -7.70
CA ILE A 30 8.37 9.41 -6.74
C ILE A 30 7.49 9.28 -5.49
N PHE A 31 6.26 8.78 -5.67
CA PHE A 31 5.30 8.52 -4.60
C PHE A 31 4.90 7.04 -4.67
N SER A 32 5.43 6.25 -3.76
CA SER A 32 5.05 4.86 -3.57
C SER A 32 4.67 4.66 -2.10
N ALA A 33 3.48 4.15 -1.87
CA ALA A 33 3.01 3.74 -0.54
C ALA A 33 3.67 2.43 -0.07
N GLY A 34 4.70 1.98 -0.77
CA GLY A 34 5.42 0.72 -0.53
C GLY A 34 5.59 -0.11 -1.79
N LYS A 35 5.99 -1.36 -1.63
CA LYS A 35 6.08 -2.31 -2.76
C LYS A 35 4.68 -2.84 -3.11
N PRO A 36 4.40 -3.10 -4.42
CA PRO A 36 3.12 -3.63 -4.88
C PRO A 36 2.73 -4.97 -4.24
N ILE A 37 3.70 -5.83 -3.97
CA ILE A 37 3.53 -7.03 -3.16
C ILE A 37 4.42 -6.91 -1.94
N HIS A 38 3.83 -6.97 -0.75
CA HIS A 38 4.52 -6.90 0.52
C HIS A 38 3.81 -7.81 1.53
N PHE A 39 4.47 -8.90 1.88
CA PHE A 39 4.03 -9.87 2.86
C PHE A 39 4.87 -9.76 4.11
N GLU A 40 4.22 -9.80 5.25
CA GLU A 40 4.84 -9.81 6.56
C GLU A 40 4.56 -11.15 7.24
N PHE A 41 5.61 -11.84 7.65
CA PHE A 41 5.55 -13.07 8.40
C PHE A 41 6.13 -12.84 9.78
N SER A 42 5.37 -13.16 10.82
CA SER A 42 5.82 -13.01 12.20
C SER A 42 5.74 -14.33 12.96
N GLY A 43 6.76 -14.61 13.77
CA GLY A 43 6.84 -15.85 14.55
C GLY A 43 7.93 -15.81 15.60
N ASN A 44 7.91 -16.79 16.50
CA ASN A 44 8.92 -16.91 17.55
C ASN A 44 10.13 -17.72 17.08
N ASP A 45 9.90 -18.77 16.28
CA ASP A 45 10.96 -19.61 15.75
C ASP A 45 11.43 -19.06 14.39
N PHE A 46 12.75 -18.89 14.27
CA PHE A 46 13.38 -18.35 13.07
C PHE A 46 13.44 -19.36 11.92
N ASP A 47 13.60 -20.64 12.23
CA ASP A 47 13.69 -21.69 11.22
C ASP A 47 12.34 -21.93 10.56
N ASP A 48 11.25 -21.84 11.34
CA ASP A 48 9.87 -21.91 10.86
C ASP A 48 9.58 -20.72 9.94
N LEU A 49 9.94 -19.50 10.36
CA LEU A 49 9.83 -18.30 9.54
C LEU A 49 10.56 -18.45 8.20
N ASN A 50 11.80 -18.90 8.23
CA ASN A 50 12.59 -19.07 7.01
C ASN A 50 11.99 -20.12 6.07
N ARG A 51 11.44 -21.22 6.61
CA ARG A 51 10.78 -22.23 5.78
C ARG A 51 9.56 -21.66 5.05
N VAL A 52 8.72 -20.90 5.77
CA VAL A 52 7.53 -20.25 5.19
C VAL A 52 7.95 -19.21 4.15
N VAL A 53 8.90 -18.33 4.49
CA VAL A 53 9.41 -17.28 3.61
C VAL A 53 9.96 -17.88 2.30
N ASN A 54 10.82 -18.91 2.38
CA ASN A 54 11.39 -19.53 1.19
C ASN A 54 10.35 -20.23 0.32
N LYS A 55 9.36 -20.91 0.91
CA LYS A 55 8.25 -21.51 0.16
C LYS A 55 7.38 -20.45 -0.51
N THR A 56 7.09 -19.36 0.20
CA THR A 56 6.31 -18.24 -0.35
C THR A 56 7.05 -17.54 -1.49
N LYS A 57 8.37 -17.33 -1.37
CA LYS A 57 9.19 -16.80 -2.46
C LYS A 57 9.15 -17.71 -3.69
N SER A 58 9.28 -19.02 -3.49
CA SER A 58 9.18 -19.99 -4.58
C SER A 58 7.81 -19.98 -5.26
N LEU A 59 6.72 -19.78 -4.49
CA LEU A 59 5.38 -19.64 -5.04
C LEU A 59 5.25 -18.34 -5.85
N LEU A 60 5.70 -17.21 -5.29
CA LEU A 60 5.66 -15.90 -5.97
C LEU A 60 6.48 -15.86 -7.25
N SER A 61 7.62 -16.54 -7.28
CA SER A 61 8.50 -16.58 -8.47
C SER A 61 7.85 -17.27 -9.68
N ASN A 62 6.80 -18.08 -9.46
CA ASN A 62 6.06 -18.74 -10.54
C ASN A 62 5.03 -17.82 -11.23
N TYR A 63 4.71 -16.67 -10.63
CA TYR A 63 3.77 -15.73 -11.23
C TYR A 63 4.44 -14.87 -12.29
N SER A 64 3.84 -14.84 -13.47
CA SER A 64 4.31 -13.99 -14.57
C SER A 64 4.23 -12.53 -14.19
N GLY A 65 5.29 -11.77 -14.42
CA GLY A 65 5.36 -10.34 -14.12
C GLY A 65 5.95 -10.01 -12.74
N VAL A 66 6.15 -10.98 -11.84
CA VAL A 66 6.84 -10.77 -10.55
C VAL A 66 8.34 -10.62 -10.80
N TYR A 67 8.94 -9.58 -10.23
CA TYR A 67 10.39 -9.35 -10.30
C TYR A 67 10.89 -8.65 -9.03
N ASP A 68 12.20 -8.57 -8.84
CA ASP A 68 12.86 -8.00 -7.65
C ASP A 68 12.32 -8.58 -6.33
N LEU A 69 12.05 -9.90 -6.36
CA LEU A 69 11.57 -10.64 -5.19
C LEU A 69 12.68 -10.73 -4.14
N THR A 70 12.47 -10.09 -3.01
CA THR A 70 13.46 -10.00 -1.93
C THR A 70 12.80 -10.20 -0.57
N ASP A 71 13.61 -10.61 0.42
CA ASP A 71 13.18 -10.64 1.81
C ASP A 71 14.01 -9.69 2.68
N SER A 72 13.54 -9.45 3.90
CA SER A 72 14.23 -8.61 4.88
C SER A 72 15.30 -9.37 5.69
N ASP A 73 15.36 -10.70 5.56
CA ASP A 73 16.36 -11.52 6.24
C ASP A 73 17.72 -11.43 5.53
N LYS A 74 18.41 -10.31 5.73
CA LYS A 74 19.69 -10.05 5.08
C LYS A 74 20.81 -10.80 5.77
N ILE A 75 21.58 -11.51 4.96
CA ILE A 75 22.85 -12.06 5.39
C ILE A 75 23.80 -10.88 5.66
N GLY A 76 24.30 -10.81 6.87
CA GLY A 76 25.30 -9.82 7.28
C GLY A 76 26.72 -10.28 6.96
N LYS A 77 27.69 -9.67 7.61
CA LYS A 77 29.09 -10.12 7.53
C LYS A 77 29.22 -11.48 8.19
N ASN A 78 30.11 -12.31 7.65
CA ASN A 78 30.42 -13.58 8.27
C ASN A 78 30.91 -13.37 9.71
N GLU A 79 30.39 -14.17 10.61
CA GLU A 79 30.76 -14.21 12.02
C GLU A 79 31.57 -15.47 12.31
N LEU A 80 32.55 -15.33 13.18
CA LEU A 80 33.37 -16.46 13.65
C LEU A 80 32.77 -16.97 14.96
N GLN A 81 32.07 -18.08 14.90
CA GLN A 81 31.52 -18.76 16.07
C GLN A 81 32.59 -19.64 16.70
N ILE A 82 32.87 -19.43 17.98
CA ILE A 82 33.90 -20.19 18.74
C ILE A 82 33.14 -21.20 19.61
N GLU A 83 33.29 -22.48 19.29
CA GLU A 83 32.78 -23.61 20.07
C GLU A 83 33.88 -24.20 20.91
N LEU A 84 33.69 -24.31 22.24
CA LEU A 84 34.67 -24.94 23.12
C LEU A 84 34.75 -26.45 22.87
N LEU A 85 35.99 -26.96 22.87
CA LEU A 85 36.25 -28.39 22.94
C LEU A 85 36.31 -28.83 24.43
N PRO A 86 35.99 -30.10 24.74
CA PRO A 86 36.08 -30.61 26.13
C PRO A 86 37.46 -30.37 26.81
N ALA A 87 38.51 -30.33 26.02
CA ALA A 87 39.86 -30.00 26.50
C ALA A 87 39.96 -28.60 27.15
N ALA A 88 39.11 -27.63 26.73
CA ALA A 88 39.14 -26.27 27.30
C ALA A 88 38.76 -26.25 28.78
N GLU A 89 37.83 -27.09 29.20
CA GLU A 89 37.40 -27.20 30.60
C GLU A 89 38.53 -27.67 31.50
N SER A 90 39.34 -28.63 31.02
CA SER A 90 40.51 -29.16 31.77
C SER A 90 41.55 -28.08 32.03
N TYR A 91 41.60 -27.04 31.19
CA TYR A 91 42.49 -25.88 31.36
C TYR A 91 41.82 -24.68 32.07
N GLY A 92 40.58 -24.85 32.55
CA GLY A 92 39.81 -23.78 33.19
C GLY A 92 39.46 -22.60 32.26
N LEU A 93 39.37 -22.87 30.96
CA LEU A 93 39.02 -21.86 29.95
C LEU A 93 37.50 -21.80 29.75
N THR A 94 36.96 -20.60 29.69
CA THR A 94 35.57 -20.32 29.35
C THR A 94 35.46 -19.65 27.99
N THR A 95 34.31 -19.74 27.35
CA THR A 95 34.02 -19.04 26.07
C THR A 95 34.33 -17.55 26.16
N ALA A 96 33.93 -16.91 27.27
CA ALA A 96 34.16 -15.48 27.50
C ALA A 96 35.66 -15.13 27.55
N MET A 97 36.48 -15.98 28.18
CA MET A 97 37.93 -15.77 28.26
C MET A 97 38.62 -15.89 26.89
N ILE A 98 38.21 -16.89 26.10
CA ILE A 98 38.74 -17.08 24.75
C ILE A 98 38.29 -15.94 23.83
N ALA A 99 36.98 -15.62 23.83
CA ALA A 99 36.43 -14.54 23.01
C ALA A 99 37.09 -13.18 23.32
N LYS A 100 37.33 -12.88 24.61
CA LYS A 100 38.06 -11.67 25.03
C LYS A 100 39.46 -11.61 24.44
N GLN A 101 40.23 -12.69 24.51
CA GLN A 101 41.62 -12.73 24.00
C GLN A 101 41.66 -12.66 22.47
N VAL A 102 40.72 -13.33 21.76
CA VAL A 102 40.56 -13.20 20.31
C VAL A 102 40.22 -11.76 19.92
N ARG A 103 39.28 -11.14 20.62
CA ARG A 103 38.92 -9.74 20.38
C ARG A 103 40.10 -8.80 20.60
N GLN A 104 40.86 -8.98 21.68
CA GLN A 104 42.06 -8.18 21.98
C GLN A 104 43.10 -8.29 20.87
N ALA A 105 43.29 -9.49 20.32
CA ALA A 105 44.27 -9.73 19.27
C ALA A 105 43.84 -9.09 17.93
N PHE A 106 42.60 -9.29 17.50
CA PHE A 106 42.14 -8.90 16.16
C PHE A 106 41.54 -7.50 16.12
N TYR A 107 40.67 -7.14 17.05
CA TYR A 107 40.05 -5.80 17.13
C TYR A 107 40.98 -4.81 17.82
N GLY A 108 41.63 -5.27 18.89
CA GLY A 108 42.51 -4.49 19.73
C GLY A 108 41.95 -4.22 21.13
N GLU A 109 42.87 -3.86 22.01
CA GLU A 109 42.58 -3.40 23.38
C GLU A 109 42.99 -1.95 23.51
N GLU A 110 42.11 -1.12 24.09
CA GLU A 110 42.43 0.26 24.42
C GLU A 110 43.29 0.27 25.66
N VAL A 111 44.59 0.54 25.46
CA VAL A 111 45.60 0.51 26.54
C VAL A 111 45.62 1.84 27.29
N GLN A 112 45.43 2.94 26.56
CA GLN A 112 45.49 4.28 27.12
C GLN A 112 44.62 5.23 26.29
N ARG A 113 44.06 6.23 26.95
CA ARG A 113 43.38 7.34 26.32
C ARG A 113 44.06 8.63 26.76
N ILE A 114 44.39 9.46 25.78
CA ILE A 114 45.13 10.70 26.00
C ILE A 114 44.32 11.82 25.40
N GLN A 115 43.91 12.78 26.22
CA GLN A 115 43.28 14.00 25.72
C GLN A 115 44.34 15.02 25.32
N ARG A 116 44.30 15.51 24.10
CA ARG A 116 45.13 16.58 23.60
C ARG A 116 44.26 17.68 23.04
N GLN A 117 44.18 18.81 23.73
CA GLN A 117 43.29 19.91 23.40
C GLN A 117 41.85 19.40 23.27
N ASP A 118 41.21 19.49 22.08
CA ASP A 118 39.86 19.04 21.81
C ASP A 118 39.81 17.57 21.29
N ASP A 119 40.96 16.89 21.10
CA ASP A 119 41.03 15.54 20.53
C ASP A 119 41.23 14.48 21.62
N ASP A 120 40.41 13.40 21.55
CA ASP A 120 40.48 12.24 22.41
C ASP A 120 41.21 11.10 21.67
N ILE A 121 42.52 10.96 21.94
CA ILE A 121 43.41 10.02 21.27
C ILE A 121 43.42 8.68 22.01
N LYS A 122 42.95 7.63 21.32
CA LYS A 122 42.95 6.25 21.82
C LYS A 122 44.18 5.49 21.38
N VAL A 123 44.91 4.96 22.34
CA VAL A 123 46.05 4.09 22.07
C VAL A 123 45.56 2.64 22.03
N MET A 124 45.53 2.05 20.86
CA MET A 124 45.02 0.71 20.61
C MET A 124 46.18 -0.29 20.37
N LEU A 125 46.24 -1.35 21.15
CA LEU A 125 47.17 -2.46 20.94
C LEU A 125 46.43 -3.60 20.22
N LYS A 126 46.93 -4.02 19.05
CA LYS A 126 46.36 -5.11 18.24
C LYS A 126 47.46 -5.77 17.38
N LEU A 127 47.14 -6.95 16.83
CA LEU A 127 48.00 -7.61 15.85
C LEU A 127 48.20 -6.74 14.59
N THR A 128 49.29 -6.95 13.89
CA THR A 128 49.57 -6.26 12.61
C THR A 128 48.49 -6.57 11.57
N LYS A 129 48.33 -5.71 10.56
CA LYS A 129 47.33 -5.92 9.52
C LYS A 129 47.54 -7.25 8.79
N SER A 130 48.78 -7.61 8.45
CA SER A 130 49.11 -8.85 7.77
C SER A 130 48.76 -10.11 8.57
N GLU A 131 48.84 -10.03 9.89
CA GLU A 131 48.46 -11.14 10.77
C GLU A 131 46.94 -11.24 10.91
N ARG A 132 46.22 -10.12 10.95
CA ARG A 132 44.74 -10.09 11.08
C ARG A 132 44.04 -10.53 9.81
N ASP A 133 44.61 -10.28 8.64
CA ASP A 133 44.04 -10.64 7.34
C ASP A 133 44.25 -12.15 7.00
N ASN A 134 44.95 -12.90 7.85
CA ASN A 134 45.23 -14.32 7.64
C ASN A 134 44.43 -15.21 8.62
N ALA A 135 43.53 -16.04 8.07
CA ALA A 135 42.70 -16.95 8.86
C ALA A 135 43.54 -17.95 9.71
N ARG A 136 44.71 -18.39 9.23
CA ARG A 136 45.62 -19.28 9.98
C ARG A 136 46.13 -18.62 11.26
N THR A 137 46.21 -17.30 11.31
CA THR A 137 46.63 -16.59 12.52
C THR A 137 45.61 -16.79 13.64
N LEU A 138 44.36 -16.89 13.33
CA LEU A 138 43.30 -17.16 14.32
C LEU A 138 43.45 -18.59 14.89
N GLU A 139 43.63 -19.59 14.04
CA GLU A 139 43.78 -20.98 14.49
C GLU A 139 45.01 -21.16 15.39
N ASN A 140 46.11 -20.50 15.03
CA ASN A 140 47.38 -20.60 15.76
C ASN A 140 47.46 -19.58 16.92
N LEU A 141 46.46 -18.77 17.17
CA LEU A 141 46.47 -17.82 18.28
C LEU A 141 46.67 -18.54 19.61
N ARG A 142 47.62 -18.10 20.39
CA ARG A 142 47.94 -18.71 21.70
C ARG A 142 47.09 -18.08 22.79
N ILE A 143 46.13 -18.84 23.28
CA ILE A 143 45.25 -18.48 24.39
C ILE A 143 45.97 -18.71 25.72
N ARG A 144 45.98 -17.71 26.59
CA ARG A 144 46.55 -17.79 27.91
C ARG A 144 45.52 -18.29 28.92
N THR A 145 45.86 -19.35 29.65
CA THR A 145 45.07 -19.85 30.79
C THR A 145 45.25 -18.98 32.03
N ASN A 146 44.42 -19.20 33.04
CA ASN A 146 44.56 -18.53 34.35
C ASN A 146 45.88 -18.87 35.05
N THR A 147 46.47 -20.03 34.76
CA THR A 147 47.79 -20.47 35.28
C THR A 147 48.97 -19.91 34.49
N GLY A 148 48.71 -19.13 33.41
CA GLY A 148 49.75 -18.54 32.56
C GLY A 148 50.24 -19.42 31.41
N ILE A 149 49.76 -20.65 31.28
CA ILE A 149 50.13 -21.56 30.19
C ILE A 149 49.52 -21.02 28.86
N LYS A 150 50.30 -21.08 27.78
CA LYS A 150 49.86 -20.64 26.45
C LYS A 150 49.50 -21.86 25.58
N ILE A 151 48.25 -21.98 25.18
CA ILE A 151 47.71 -23.10 24.40
C ILE A 151 47.20 -22.56 23.06
N PRO A 152 47.48 -23.20 21.90
CA PRO A 152 46.93 -22.76 20.63
C PRO A 152 45.41 -22.93 20.60
N LEU A 153 44.71 -21.99 19.93
CA LEU A 153 43.24 -21.93 19.92
C LEU A 153 42.65 -23.24 19.38
N TYR A 154 43.20 -23.83 18.33
CA TYR A 154 42.67 -25.07 17.72
C TYR A 154 42.64 -26.27 18.69
N ALA A 155 43.48 -26.25 19.77
CA ALA A 155 43.49 -27.32 20.75
C ALA A 155 42.36 -27.22 21.79
N VAL A 156 41.76 -26.06 21.96
CA VAL A 156 40.74 -25.77 22.98
C VAL A 156 39.41 -25.30 22.40
N ALA A 157 39.37 -24.88 21.16
CA ALA A 157 38.14 -24.43 20.51
C ALA A 157 38.15 -24.75 19.01
N LYS A 158 36.93 -24.96 18.47
CA LYS A 158 36.66 -25.04 17.05
C LYS A 158 36.08 -23.73 16.58
N VAL A 159 36.61 -23.15 15.52
CA VAL A 159 36.10 -21.94 14.90
C VAL A 159 35.27 -22.32 13.67
N LYS A 160 34.05 -21.89 13.65
CA LYS A 160 33.15 -22.04 12.49
C LYS A 160 32.82 -20.65 11.92
N GLU A 161 32.91 -20.50 10.63
CA GLU A 161 32.47 -19.31 9.93
C GLU A 161 30.99 -19.50 9.57
N ILE A 162 30.14 -18.64 10.10
CA ILE A 162 28.70 -18.64 9.84
C ILE A 162 28.27 -17.28 9.31
N PRO A 163 27.30 -17.23 8.39
CA PRO A 163 26.74 -15.97 7.97
C PRO A 163 26.00 -15.31 9.15
N GLY A 164 26.44 -14.13 9.54
CA GLY A 164 25.76 -13.33 10.56
C GLY A 164 24.47 -12.71 10.03
N LYS A 165 23.62 -12.25 10.93
CA LYS A 165 22.42 -11.49 10.58
C LYS A 165 22.73 -10.01 10.66
N SER A 166 22.44 -9.26 9.58
CA SER A 166 22.72 -7.82 9.56
C SER A 166 21.72 -7.02 10.41
N ALA A 167 20.47 -7.46 10.47
CA ALA A 167 19.41 -6.88 11.28
C ALA A 167 18.38 -7.95 11.65
N ILE A 168 17.76 -7.79 12.80
CA ILE A 168 16.60 -8.60 13.24
C ILE A 168 15.47 -7.62 13.51
N GLN A 169 14.45 -7.67 12.66
CA GLN A 169 13.24 -6.86 12.85
C GLN A 169 12.28 -7.56 13.81
N ARG A 170 11.60 -6.75 14.64
CA ARG A 170 10.56 -7.22 15.55
C ARG A 170 9.40 -6.24 15.56
N ILE A 171 8.17 -6.80 15.52
CA ILE A 171 6.92 -6.10 15.70
C ILE A 171 6.17 -6.81 16.82
N ASP A 172 5.71 -6.07 17.82
CA ASP A 172 5.02 -6.60 19.01
C ASP A 172 5.79 -7.74 19.71
N GLY A 173 7.14 -7.61 19.75
CA GLY A 173 8.02 -8.58 20.39
C GLY A 173 8.35 -9.85 19.57
N LYS A 174 7.58 -10.15 18.53
CA LYS A 174 7.82 -11.29 17.63
C LYS A 174 8.82 -10.92 16.53
N ARG A 175 9.62 -11.89 16.08
CA ARG A 175 10.47 -11.69 14.90
C ARG A 175 9.62 -11.57 13.66
N VAL A 176 10.00 -10.67 12.76
CA VAL A 176 9.31 -10.42 11.50
C VAL A 176 10.28 -10.58 10.35
N VAL A 177 9.83 -11.26 9.31
CA VAL A 177 10.49 -11.31 8.00
C VAL A 177 9.49 -10.85 6.94
N GLU A 178 9.88 -9.85 6.18
CA GLU A 178 9.10 -9.27 5.11
C GLU A 178 9.55 -9.84 3.77
N ILE A 179 8.58 -10.13 2.89
CA ILE A 179 8.83 -10.44 1.48
C ILE A 179 8.30 -9.29 0.66
N THR A 180 9.11 -8.72 -0.20
CA THR A 180 8.72 -7.65 -1.10
C THR A 180 9.02 -7.99 -2.54
N SER A 181 8.15 -7.59 -3.47
CA SER A 181 8.43 -7.69 -4.90
C SER A 181 7.75 -6.56 -5.67
N ASP A 182 8.28 -6.29 -6.85
CA ASP A 182 7.66 -5.45 -7.86
C ASP A 182 6.89 -6.31 -8.87
N VAL A 183 5.94 -5.69 -9.59
CA VAL A 183 5.10 -6.35 -10.58
C VAL A 183 5.14 -5.57 -11.89
N ASP A 184 5.39 -6.26 -13.00
CA ASP A 184 5.29 -5.71 -14.35
C ASP A 184 3.81 -5.62 -14.74
N ILE A 185 3.27 -4.41 -14.69
CA ILE A 185 1.86 -4.10 -14.96
C ILE A 185 1.44 -4.52 -16.38
N SER A 186 2.39 -4.64 -17.32
CA SER A 186 2.09 -5.09 -18.69
C SER A 186 1.75 -6.59 -18.76
N LYS A 187 2.17 -7.38 -17.78
CA LYS A 187 1.97 -8.82 -17.72
C LYS A 187 0.94 -9.24 -16.68
N ASN A 188 0.92 -8.57 -15.53
CA ASN A 188 0.03 -8.90 -14.43
C ASN A 188 -0.15 -7.68 -13.50
N THR A 189 -1.12 -7.73 -12.60
CA THR A 189 -1.31 -6.70 -11.57
C THR A 189 -1.11 -7.31 -10.18
N SER A 190 -0.65 -6.49 -9.22
CA SER A 190 -0.51 -6.93 -7.83
C SER A 190 -1.83 -7.47 -7.27
N SER A 191 -2.95 -6.80 -7.58
CA SER A 191 -4.28 -7.23 -7.14
C SER A 191 -4.70 -8.60 -7.72
N MET A 192 -4.36 -8.91 -8.98
CA MET A 192 -4.61 -10.23 -9.57
C MET A 192 -3.77 -11.32 -8.93
N ILE A 193 -2.48 -11.06 -8.67
CA ILE A 193 -1.60 -12.01 -8.00
C ILE A 193 -2.09 -12.25 -6.57
N LEU A 194 -2.38 -11.18 -5.83
CA LEU A 194 -2.86 -11.28 -4.45
C LEU A 194 -4.22 -11.98 -4.37
N SER A 195 -5.17 -11.67 -5.25
CA SER A 195 -6.46 -12.36 -5.29
C SER A 195 -6.32 -13.82 -5.67
N SER A 196 -5.37 -14.17 -6.54
CA SER A 196 -5.07 -15.57 -6.87
C SER A 196 -4.40 -16.31 -5.70
N MET A 197 -3.61 -15.63 -4.88
CA MET A 197 -2.96 -16.22 -3.69
C MET A 197 -3.83 -16.23 -2.44
N LEU A 198 -4.64 -15.21 -2.23
CA LEU A 198 -5.40 -15.00 -1.00
C LEU A 198 -6.91 -15.28 -1.15
N GLY A 199 -7.38 -15.38 -2.40
CA GLY A 199 -8.80 -15.53 -2.73
C GLY A 199 -9.57 -14.20 -2.64
N PRO A 200 -10.86 -14.19 -3.08
CA PRO A 200 -11.65 -12.96 -3.23
C PRO A 200 -11.99 -12.28 -1.89
N GLU A 201 -11.88 -12.98 -0.75
CA GLU A 201 -12.15 -12.46 0.60
C GLU A 201 -10.88 -12.35 1.46
N GLY A 202 -9.68 -12.37 0.84
CA GLY A 202 -8.42 -12.40 1.56
C GLY A 202 -8.10 -13.75 2.22
N ASN A 203 -8.92 -14.78 1.96
CA ASN A 203 -8.64 -16.14 2.44
C ASN A 203 -7.51 -16.76 1.61
N PRO A 204 -6.49 -17.38 2.25
CA PRO A 204 -5.39 -18.01 1.54
C PRO A 204 -5.90 -19.12 0.61
N ILE A 205 -5.40 -19.15 -0.62
CA ILE A 205 -5.63 -20.26 -1.53
C ILE A 205 -4.99 -21.53 -0.94
N ARG A 206 -5.45 -22.68 -1.44
CA ARG A 206 -5.04 -23.99 -0.93
C ARG A 206 -3.53 -24.15 -0.76
N ASP A 207 -2.74 -23.70 -1.74
CA ASP A 207 -1.29 -23.87 -1.68
C ASP A 207 -0.64 -22.94 -0.67
N PHE A 208 -1.04 -21.68 -0.59
CA PHE A 208 -0.56 -20.73 0.38
C PHE A 208 -1.05 -21.08 1.80
N LYS A 209 -2.32 -21.47 1.93
CA LYS A 209 -2.88 -21.99 3.17
C LYS A 209 -2.14 -23.24 3.66
N ASN A 210 -1.78 -24.15 2.76
CA ASN A 210 -0.99 -25.33 3.10
C ASN A 210 0.44 -24.99 3.57
N ILE A 211 1.02 -23.89 3.05
CA ILE A 211 2.31 -23.41 3.53
C ILE A 211 2.18 -22.89 4.97
N LEU A 212 1.18 -22.07 5.25
CA LEU A 212 0.95 -21.49 6.58
C LEU A 212 0.50 -22.54 7.61
N SER A 213 -0.36 -23.49 7.23
CA SER A 213 -0.89 -24.48 8.16
C SER A 213 0.14 -25.50 8.66
N LYS A 214 1.27 -25.65 7.98
CA LYS A 214 2.36 -26.53 8.39
C LYS A 214 3.18 -25.98 9.54
N GLU A 215 3.18 -24.66 9.72
CA GLU A 215 3.95 -23.95 10.73
C GLU A 215 2.99 -23.10 11.57
N GLN A 216 2.46 -23.70 12.64
CA GLN A 216 1.36 -23.11 13.45
C GLN A 216 1.74 -21.83 14.18
N ASP A 217 3.05 -21.61 14.42
CA ASP A 217 3.54 -20.44 15.15
C ASP A 217 3.87 -19.23 14.24
N VAL A 218 3.63 -19.36 12.93
CA VAL A 218 3.88 -18.27 11.97
C VAL A 218 2.57 -17.59 11.62
N SER A 219 2.47 -16.30 11.93
CA SER A 219 1.36 -15.44 11.50
C SER A 219 1.73 -14.69 10.22
N PHE A 220 0.73 -14.42 9.41
CA PHE A 220 0.81 -13.72 8.14
C PHE A 220 0.00 -12.45 8.19
N ALA A 221 0.55 -11.36 7.65
CA ALA A 221 -0.16 -10.12 7.39
C ALA A 221 0.19 -9.59 5.98
N LEU A 222 -0.78 -8.96 5.35
CA LEU A 222 -0.55 -8.17 4.15
C LEU A 222 -0.10 -6.78 4.57
N SER A 223 0.94 -6.24 3.96
CA SER A 223 1.50 -4.93 4.24
C SER A 223 1.71 -4.15 2.93
N GLY A 224 2.29 -2.94 3.02
CA GLY A 224 2.60 -2.10 1.86
C GLY A 224 1.38 -1.60 1.11
N GLU A 225 1.54 -1.33 -0.19
CA GLU A 225 0.54 -0.66 -1.02
C GLU A 225 -0.83 -1.35 -1.01
N ALA A 226 -0.86 -2.68 -1.05
CA ALA A 226 -2.11 -3.43 -1.11
C ALA A 226 -2.90 -3.35 0.21
N ALA A 227 -2.22 -3.38 1.36
CA ALA A 227 -2.87 -3.24 2.67
C ALA A 227 -3.39 -1.81 2.85
N GLU A 228 -2.58 -0.81 2.52
CA GLU A 228 -2.99 0.59 2.60
C GLU A 228 -4.17 0.90 1.68
N GLN A 229 -4.17 0.36 0.45
CA GLN A 229 -5.31 0.52 -0.45
C GLN A 229 -6.58 -0.12 0.10
N ALA A 230 -6.50 -1.31 0.70
CA ALA A 230 -7.66 -1.99 1.28
C ALA A 230 -8.24 -1.19 2.46
N GLU A 231 -7.40 -0.69 3.35
CA GLU A 231 -7.80 0.15 4.49
C GLU A 231 -8.41 1.48 4.01
N GLN A 232 -7.76 2.16 3.05
CA GLN A 232 -8.27 3.40 2.47
C GLN A 232 -9.63 3.21 1.78
N LEU A 233 -9.81 2.10 1.06
CA LEU A 233 -11.10 1.78 0.42
C LEU A 233 -12.20 1.62 1.45
N GLN A 234 -11.98 0.84 2.51
CA GLN A 234 -12.95 0.66 3.59
C GLN A 234 -13.32 1.99 4.24
N ASP A 235 -12.32 2.82 4.53
CA ASP A 235 -12.48 4.16 5.11
C ASP A 235 -13.31 5.08 4.20
N ILE A 236 -13.04 5.08 2.90
CA ILE A 236 -13.77 5.89 1.92
C ILE A 236 -15.24 5.45 1.87
N PHE A 237 -15.53 4.14 1.81
CA PHE A 237 -16.91 3.66 1.73
C PHE A 237 -17.71 4.01 2.99
N VAL A 238 -17.14 3.85 4.17
CA VAL A 238 -17.82 4.21 5.44
C VAL A 238 -18.06 5.72 5.52
N LYS A 239 -17.06 6.53 5.22
CA LYS A 239 -17.17 8.00 5.26
C LYS A 239 -18.12 8.52 4.17
N PHE A 240 -18.11 7.91 2.99
CA PHE A 240 -19.05 8.25 1.91
C PHE A 240 -20.49 7.90 2.25
N GLY A 241 -20.73 6.74 2.86
CA GLY A 241 -22.06 6.38 3.36
C GLY A 241 -22.59 7.37 4.41
N LEU A 242 -21.72 7.78 5.35
CA LEU A 242 -22.05 8.80 6.34
C LEU A 242 -22.35 10.16 5.68
N ALA A 243 -21.58 10.54 4.67
CA ALA A 243 -21.81 11.78 3.92
C ALA A 243 -23.14 11.76 3.19
N ILE A 244 -23.48 10.67 2.50
CA ILE A 244 -24.79 10.50 1.84
C ILE A 244 -25.94 10.59 2.86
N PHE A 245 -25.81 9.95 4.01
CA PHE A 245 -26.79 10.04 5.08
C PHE A 245 -26.95 11.47 5.60
N THR A 246 -25.86 12.18 5.82
CA THR A 246 -25.87 13.58 6.25
C THR A 246 -26.55 14.48 5.20
N ILE A 247 -26.21 14.30 3.92
CA ILE A 247 -26.85 15.02 2.81
C ILE A 247 -28.37 14.73 2.78
N PHE A 248 -28.76 13.47 2.96
CA PHE A 248 -30.16 13.09 3.03
C PHE A 248 -30.89 13.87 4.12
N VAL A 249 -30.38 13.93 5.34
CA VAL A 249 -30.97 14.66 6.47
C VAL A 249 -31.04 16.16 6.17
N LEU A 250 -29.96 16.75 5.64
CA LEU A 250 -29.91 18.17 5.28
C LEU A 250 -30.92 18.54 4.18
N LEU A 251 -31.18 17.63 3.25
CA LEU A 251 -32.17 17.85 2.18
C LEU A 251 -33.59 17.62 2.64
N ALA A 252 -33.85 16.71 3.57
CA ALA A 252 -35.18 16.39 4.07
C ALA A 252 -35.86 17.58 4.79
N ILE A 253 -35.07 18.39 5.49
CA ILE A 253 -35.52 19.55 6.26
C ILE A 253 -36.16 20.62 5.31
N PRO A 254 -35.44 21.20 4.33
CA PRO A 254 -35.96 22.25 3.47
C PRO A 254 -37.03 21.73 2.49
N LEU A 255 -36.92 20.46 2.05
CA LEU A 255 -37.88 19.86 1.12
C LEU A 255 -39.16 19.36 1.81
N LYS A 256 -39.19 19.33 3.16
CA LYS A 256 -40.32 18.84 3.99
C LYS A 256 -40.86 17.49 3.49
N SER A 257 -39.97 16.60 3.04
CA SER A 257 -40.32 15.31 2.44
C SER A 257 -39.15 14.33 2.59
N TYR A 258 -39.45 13.08 2.82
CA TYR A 258 -38.42 12.00 2.83
C TYR A 258 -38.20 11.40 1.43
N PHE A 259 -39.15 11.51 0.51
CA PHE A 259 -39.03 10.96 -0.84
C PHE A 259 -38.27 11.85 -1.80
N LYS A 260 -38.43 13.18 -1.70
CA LYS A 260 -37.73 14.12 -2.58
C LYS A 260 -36.20 14.09 -2.48
N PRO A 261 -35.59 13.96 -1.29
CA PRO A 261 -34.13 13.73 -1.18
C PRO A 261 -33.67 12.44 -1.88
N LEU A 262 -34.50 11.37 -1.89
CA LEU A 262 -34.13 10.13 -2.57
C LEU A 262 -34.04 10.30 -4.09
N ILE A 263 -34.91 11.14 -4.67
CA ILE A 263 -34.82 11.49 -6.10
C ILE A 263 -33.48 12.15 -6.39
N ILE A 264 -33.10 13.11 -5.55
CA ILE A 264 -31.82 13.84 -5.70
C ILE A 264 -30.63 12.89 -5.59
N LEU A 265 -30.61 12.03 -4.57
CA LEU A 265 -29.55 11.08 -4.33
C LEU A 265 -29.46 9.97 -5.39
N SER A 266 -30.59 9.64 -6.05
CA SER A 266 -30.62 8.65 -7.13
C SER A 266 -29.78 9.04 -8.35
N ALA A 267 -29.38 10.29 -8.47
CA ALA A 267 -28.47 10.77 -9.52
C ALA A 267 -27.03 10.41 -9.30
N ILE A 268 -26.59 10.12 -8.04
CA ILE A 268 -25.19 9.80 -7.70
C ILE A 268 -24.67 8.55 -8.45
N PRO A 269 -25.39 7.41 -8.48
CA PRO A 269 -24.94 6.24 -9.23
C PRO A 269 -24.66 6.50 -10.72
N PHE A 270 -25.44 7.38 -11.33
CA PHE A 270 -25.22 7.74 -12.74
C PHE A 270 -23.97 8.60 -12.93
N GLY A 271 -23.63 9.44 -11.94
CA GLY A 271 -22.34 10.12 -11.91
C GLY A 271 -21.17 9.13 -11.86
N MET A 272 -21.30 8.07 -11.06
CA MET A 272 -20.30 6.98 -11.01
C MET A 272 -20.13 6.28 -12.36
N VAL A 273 -21.23 6.01 -13.07
CA VAL A 273 -21.15 5.46 -14.44
C VAL A 273 -20.37 6.39 -15.37
N GLY A 274 -20.61 7.71 -15.28
CA GLY A 274 -19.85 8.71 -16.03
C GLY A 274 -18.37 8.71 -15.71
N ALA A 275 -18.01 8.55 -14.44
CA ALA A 275 -16.61 8.42 -14.01
C ALA A 275 -15.96 7.15 -14.60
N ILE A 276 -16.63 6.00 -14.54
CA ILE A 276 -16.15 4.73 -15.12
C ILE A 276 -15.95 4.88 -16.64
N LEU A 277 -16.92 5.47 -17.35
CA LEU A 277 -16.80 5.73 -18.78
C LEU A 277 -15.61 6.65 -19.09
N GLY A 278 -15.38 7.67 -18.26
CA GLY A 278 -14.23 8.55 -18.41
C GLY A 278 -12.88 7.82 -18.33
N HIS A 279 -12.74 6.92 -17.36
CA HIS A 279 -11.55 6.07 -17.22
C HIS A 279 -11.39 5.12 -18.42
N LEU A 280 -12.47 4.54 -18.90
CA LEU A 280 -12.46 3.67 -20.07
C LEU A 280 -12.03 4.43 -21.34
N LEU A 281 -12.59 5.63 -21.57
CA LEU A 281 -12.29 6.45 -22.74
C LEU A 281 -10.84 6.95 -22.77
N LEU A 282 -10.26 7.23 -21.61
CA LEU A 282 -8.88 7.72 -21.51
C LEU A 282 -7.85 6.61 -21.22
N PHE A 283 -8.28 5.35 -21.23
CA PHE A 283 -7.43 4.19 -20.96
C PHE A 283 -6.61 4.34 -19.66
N GLN A 284 -7.23 4.89 -18.63
CA GLN A 284 -6.61 5.07 -17.32
C GLN A 284 -7.24 4.11 -16.30
N PRO A 285 -6.42 3.39 -15.50
CA PRO A 285 -6.96 2.53 -14.45
C PRO A 285 -7.65 3.36 -13.36
N MET A 286 -8.68 2.79 -12.77
CA MET A 286 -9.28 3.37 -11.56
C MET A 286 -8.35 3.19 -10.37
N SER A 287 -8.27 4.21 -9.53
CA SER A 287 -7.45 4.24 -8.32
C SER A 287 -8.27 4.75 -7.13
N VAL A 288 -7.70 4.71 -5.94
CA VAL A 288 -8.30 5.34 -4.74
C VAL A 288 -8.60 6.82 -4.98
N LEU A 289 -7.73 7.53 -5.72
CA LEU A 289 -7.96 8.93 -6.10
C LEU A 289 -9.15 9.11 -7.05
N SER A 290 -9.42 8.13 -7.92
CA SER A 290 -10.63 8.14 -8.75
C SER A 290 -11.89 8.11 -7.90
N LEU A 291 -11.90 7.32 -6.81
CA LEU A 291 -13.03 7.26 -5.87
C LEU A 291 -13.22 8.58 -5.12
N LEU A 292 -12.13 9.24 -4.71
CA LEU A 292 -12.23 10.60 -4.15
C LEU A 292 -12.84 11.58 -5.16
N GLY A 293 -12.49 11.45 -6.44
CA GLY A 293 -13.12 12.20 -7.52
C GLY A 293 -14.64 11.93 -7.62
N VAL A 294 -15.09 10.68 -7.44
CA VAL A 294 -16.51 10.30 -7.39
C VAL A 294 -17.21 10.90 -6.17
N VAL A 295 -16.56 10.93 -4.99
CA VAL A 295 -17.10 11.59 -3.80
C VAL A 295 -17.33 13.07 -4.05
N ALA A 296 -16.37 13.77 -4.64
CA ALA A 296 -16.49 15.18 -5.00
C ALA A 296 -17.60 15.39 -6.07
N LEU A 297 -17.66 14.53 -7.09
CA LEU A 297 -18.68 14.52 -8.12
C LEU A 297 -20.09 14.40 -7.52
N SER A 298 -20.28 13.55 -6.51
CA SER A 298 -21.59 13.36 -5.88
C SER A 298 -22.13 14.65 -5.26
N GLY A 299 -21.29 15.49 -4.69
CA GLY A 299 -21.68 16.79 -4.15
C GLY A 299 -22.18 17.75 -5.24
N VAL A 300 -21.53 17.79 -6.40
CA VAL A 300 -21.93 18.62 -7.54
C VAL A 300 -23.26 18.11 -8.13
N VAL A 301 -23.38 16.81 -8.35
CA VAL A 301 -24.59 16.15 -8.85
C VAL A 301 -25.80 16.43 -7.96
N VAL A 302 -25.65 16.33 -6.65
CA VAL A 302 -26.69 16.63 -5.67
C VAL A 302 -27.09 18.08 -5.73
N ASN A 303 -26.15 19.02 -5.85
CA ASN A 303 -26.43 20.44 -5.95
C ASN A 303 -27.28 20.77 -7.17
N ASP A 304 -26.91 20.26 -8.34
CA ASP A 304 -27.67 20.52 -9.59
C ASP A 304 -29.06 19.88 -9.55
N SER A 305 -29.18 18.67 -9.01
CA SER A 305 -30.45 17.97 -8.82
C SER A 305 -31.36 18.69 -7.81
N LEU A 306 -30.78 19.21 -6.71
CA LEU A 306 -31.53 19.97 -5.69
C LEU A 306 -32.18 21.22 -6.29
N LEU A 307 -31.42 22.00 -7.08
CA LEU A 307 -31.94 23.21 -7.71
C LEU A 307 -33.16 22.89 -8.59
N LEU A 308 -33.08 21.79 -9.35
CA LEU A 308 -34.21 21.38 -10.22
C LEU A 308 -35.45 21.02 -9.41
N VAL A 309 -35.30 20.19 -8.37
CA VAL A 309 -36.40 19.79 -7.48
C VAL A 309 -37.04 20.99 -6.75
N VAL A 310 -36.23 21.93 -6.27
CA VAL A 310 -36.71 23.15 -5.61
C VAL A 310 -37.55 24.02 -6.56
N PHE A 311 -37.13 24.12 -7.85
CA PHE A 311 -37.94 24.86 -8.84
C PHE A 311 -39.28 24.18 -9.13
N VAL A 312 -39.29 22.86 -9.30
CA VAL A 312 -40.54 22.10 -9.45
C VAL A 312 -41.46 22.31 -8.25
N ASN A 313 -40.93 22.25 -7.02
CA ASN A 313 -41.71 22.48 -5.81
C ASN A 313 -42.37 23.88 -5.78
N ARG A 314 -41.58 24.91 -6.12
CA ARG A 314 -42.09 26.29 -6.14
C ARG A 314 -43.20 26.46 -7.17
N ALA A 315 -43.06 25.89 -8.37
CA ALA A 315 -44.12 25.94 -9.40
C ALA A 315 -45.39 25.22 -8.93
N LYS A 316 -45.27 24.07 -8.26
CA LYS A 316 -46.42 23.38 -7.64
C LYS A 316 -47.08 24.18 -6.52
N GLU A 317 -46.30 24.85 -5.68
CA GLU A 317 -46.85 25.75 -4.63
C GLU A 317 -47.64 26.94 -5.23
N ASN A 318 -47.26 27.38 -6.43
CA ASN A 318 -47.98 28.40 -7.17
C ASN A 318 -49.28 27.89 -7.86
N GLY A 319 -49.53 26.58 -7.81
CA GLY A 319 -50.75 25.97 -8.35
C GLY A 319 -50.58 25.30 -9.72
N ASP A 320 -49.38 25.20 -10.25
CA ASP A 320 -49.11 24.56 -11.54
C ASP A 320 -49.31 23.03 -11.46
N ASP A 321 -49.76 22.44 -12.54
CA ASP A 321 -49.82 20.99 -12.69
C ASP A 321 -48.41 20.40 -12.69
N THR A 322 -48.22 19.18 -12.15
CA THR A 322 -46.93 18.53 -11.97
C THR A 322 -46.11 18.46 -13.26
N LEU A 323 -46.75 18.09 -14.39
CA LEU A 323 -46.06 17.96 -15.67
C LEU A 323 -45.58 19.33 -16.19
N THR A 324 -46.45 20.37 -16.08
CA THR A 324 -46.11 21.74 -16.48
C THR A 324 -44.98 22.28 -15.61
N ALA A 325 -45.11 22.13 -14.29
CA ALA A 325 -44.07 22.55 -13.32
C ALA A 325 -42.68 21.92 -13.62
N VAL A 326 -42.67 20.64 -13.96
CA VAL A 326 -41.40 19.91 -14.29
C VAL A 326 -40.84 20.42 -15.61
N ILE A 327 -41.64 20.59 -16.67
CA ILE A 327 -41.16 21.08 -17.97
C ILE A 327 -40.60 22.51 -17.83
N ASP A 328 -41.25 23.38 -17.12
CA ASP A 328 -40.82 24.75 -16.94
C ASP A 328 -39.56 24.85 -16.05
N ALA A 329 -39.46 24.00 -15.03
CA ALA A 329 -38.22 23.87 -14.23
C ALA A 329 -37.04 23.46 -15.10
N VAL A 330 -37.20 22.43 -15.95
CA VAL A 330 -36.15 21.97 -16.87
C VAL A 330 -35.78 23.08 -17.85
N ARG A 331 -36.74 23.73 -18.49
CA ARG A 331 -36.48 24.83 -19.44
C ARG A 331 -35.71 25.99 -18.80
N SER A 332 -36.09 26.39 -17.60
CA SER A 332 -35.46 27.51 -16.91
C SER A 332 -34.07 27.18 -16.40
N ARG A 333 -33.82 25.91 -16.05
CA ARG A 333 -32.55 25.44 -15.46
C ARG A 333 -31.55 24.80 -16.45
N PHE A 334 -32.00 24.47 -17.65
CA PHE A 334 -31.16 23.86 -18.68
C PHE A 334 -29.88 24.64 -18.93
N ARG A 335 -29.98 25.94 -19.22
CA ARG A 335 -28.84 26.79 -19.50
C ARG A 335 -27.91 26.97 -18.29
N PRO A 336 -28.35 27.31 -17.06
CA PRO A 336 -27.52 27.39 -15.88
C PRO A 336 -26.78 26.07 -15.56
N VAL A 337 -27.45 24.93 -15.61
CA VAL A 337 -26.84 23.62 -15.27
C VAL A 337 -25.77 23.22 -16.28
N ILE A 338 -26.04 23.40 -17.58
CA ILE A 338 -25.01 23.12 -18.60
C ILE A 338 -23.81 24.07 -18.43
N LEU A 339 -24.06 25.35 -18.14
CA LEU A 339 -22.97 26.31 -18.00
C LEU A 339 -22.08 25.99 -16.78
N THR A 340 -22.68 25.65 -15.63
CA THR A 340 -21.93 25.24 -14.43
C THR A 340 -21.11 23.98 -14.67
N SER A 341 -21.65 22.96 -15.30
CA SER A 341 -20.96 21.72 -15.60
C SER A 341 -19.81 21.94 -16.60
N LEU A 342 -20.06 22.75 -17.64
CA LEU A 342 -19.02 23.07 -18.63
C LEU A 342 -17.90 23.91 -18.02
N THR A 343 -18.19 24.91 -17.21
CA THR A 343 -17.18 25.72 -16.54
C THR A 343 -16.37 24.91 -15.53
N THR A 344 -17.00 24.00 -14.80
CA THR A 344 -16.30 23.08 -13.89
C THR A 344 -15.39 22.13 -14.66
N PHE A 345 -15.89 21.54 -15.75
CA PHE A 345 -15.07 20.70 -16.62
C PHE A 345 -13.88 21.44 -17.21
N LEU A 346 -14.09 22.62 -17.77
CA LEU A 346 -13.01 23.43 -18.34
C LEU A 346 -11.98 23.87 -17.29
N GLY A 347 -12.41 24.11 -16.05
CA GLY A 347 -11.51 24.39 -14.92
C GLY A 347 -10.59 23.21 -14.57
N ILE A 348 -11.09 21.98 -14.75
CA ILE A 348 -10.32 20.75 -14.46
C ILE A 348 -9.57 20.23 -15.70
N ALA A 349 -10.02 20.60 -16.92
CA ALA A 349 -9.45 20.13 -18.18
C ALA A 349 -7.90 20.26 -18.27
N PRO A 350 -7.25 21.32 -17.77
CA PRO A 350 -5.79 21.38 -17.77
C PRO A 350 -5.11 20.21 -17.04
N LEU A 351 -5.74 19.66 -16.00
CA LEU A 351 -5.21 18.50 -15.27
C LEU A 351 -5.28 17.21 -16.09
N LEU A 352 -6.25 17.10 -17.01
CA LEU A 352 -6.41 15.91 -17.87
C LEU A 352 -5.30 15.84 -18.93
N PHE A 353 -4.84 16.97 -19.43
CA PHE A 353 -3.88 17.04 -20.54
C PHE A 353 -2.44 17.28 -20.10
N ASN A 354 -2.22 17.68 -18.86
CA ASN A 354 -0.88 17.88 -18.32
C ASN A 354 -0.17 16.54 -18.08
N GLN A 355 1.12 16.48 -18.45
CA GLN A 355 1.96 15.29 -18.32
C GLN A 355 3.06 15.43 -17.26
N SER A 356 3.03 16.49 -16.43
CA SER A 356 3.99 16.60 -15.34
C SER A 356 3.76 15.48 -14.30
N THR A 357 4.82 14.98 -13.70
CA THR A 357 4.78 13.88 -12.72
C THR A 357 3.89 14.19 -11.52
N GLN A 358 3.82 15.44 -11.10
CA GLN A 358 2.95 15.90 -10.01
C GLN A 358 1.46 15.84 -10.36
N VAL A 359 1.11 16.15 -11.61
CA VAL A 359 -0.28 16.16 -12.10
C VAL A 359 -0.74 14.74 -12.46
N LEU A 360 0.16 13.87 -12.91
CA LEU A 360 -0.15 12.46 -13.19
C LEU A 360 -0.80 11.77 -11.99
N PHE A 361 -0.39 12.12 -10.78
CA PHE A 361 -0.99 11.59 -9.56
C PHE A 361 -2.46 12.03 -9.38
N LEU A 362 -2.81 13.25 -9.74
CA LEU A 362 -4.17 13.79 -9.62
C LEU A 362 -5.08 13.49 -10.83
N LYS A 363 -4.49 13.01 -11.92
CA LYS A 363 -5.21 12.74 -13.17
C LYS A 363 -6.40 11.78 -13.02
N PRO A 364 -6.31 10.65 -12.27
CA PRO A 364 -7.46 9.77 -12.06
C PRO A 364 -8.65 10.47 -11.38
N MET A 365 -8.38 11.31 -10.38
CA MET A 365 -9.40 12.11 -9.72
C MET A 365 -10.04 13.12 -10.69
N ALA A 366 -9.23 13.80 -11.49
CA ALA A 366 -9.72 14.77 -12.49
C ALA A 366 -10.57 14.11 -13.58
N ILE A 367 -10.24 12.88 -13.99
CA ILE A 367 -11.05 12.09 -14.94
C ILE A 367 -12.43 11.78 -14.34
N SER A 368 -12.47 11.23 -13.13
CA SER A 368 -13.72 10.89 -12.45
C SER A 368 -14.62 12.11 -12.28
N LEU A 369 -14.07 13.23 -11.82
CA LEU A 369 -14.82 14.45 -11.60
C LEU A 369 -15.21 15.11 -12.93
N GLY A 370 -14.27 15.30 -13.86
CA GLY A 370 -14.49 16.07 -15.08
C GLY A 370 -15.43 15.37 -16.07
N ILE A 371 -15.13 14.12 -16.45
CA ILE A 371 -16.00 13.39 -17.38
C ILE A 371 -17.27 12.95 -16.67
N GLY A 372 -17.18 12.60 -15.40
CA GLY A 372 -18.33 12.24 -14.57
C GLY A 372 -19.37 13.35 -14.52
N ILE A 373 -18.97 14.61 -14.33
CA ILE A 373 -19.92 15.75 -14.26
C ILE A 373 -20.61 15.99 -15.62
N LEU A 374 -19.88 15.91 -16.73
CA LEU A 374 -20.47 16.07 -18.05
C LEU A 374 -21.55 15.01 -18.31
N PHE A 375 -21.23 13.75 -18.04
CA PHE A 375 -22.18 12.65 -18.19
C PHE A 375 -23.38 12.79 -17.24
N ALA A 376 -23.11 13.04 -15.96
CA ALA A 376 -24.14 13.21 -14.95
C ALA A 376 -25.12 14.34 -15.31
N THR A 377 -24.64 15.45 -15.85
CA THR A 377 -25.47 16.58 -16.24
C THR A 377 -26.54 16.19 -17.26
N PHE A 378 -26.16 15.42 -18.29
CA PHE A 378 -27.15 14.93 -19.27
C PHE A 378 -28.20 14.01 -18.62
N VAL A 379 -27.73 13.12 -17.75
CA VAL A 379 -28.61 12.17 -17.07
C VAL A 379 -29.52 12.87 -16.06
N ILE A 380 -29.03 13.82 -15.29
CA ILE A 380 -29.81 14.57 -14.29
C ILE A 380 -30.96 15.32 -14.95
N LEU A 381 -30.73 15.98 -16.08
CA LEU A 381 -31.75 16.75 -16.80
C LEU A 381 -32.91 15.88 -17.32
N LEU A 382 -32.72 14.57 -17.44
CA LEU A 382 -33.73 13.59 -17.83
C LEU A 382 -34.26 12.82 -16.62
N LEU A 383 -33.38 12.29 -15.79
CA LEU A 383 -33.71 11.36 -14.71
C LEU A 383 -34.51 12.04 -13.59
N VAL A 384 -34.04 13.21 -13.13
CA VAL A 384 -34.68 13.91 -11.99
C VAL A 384 -36.12 14.32 -12.30
N PRO A 385 -36.41 14.93 -13.46
CA PRO A 385 -37.76 15.23 -13.88
C PRO A 385 -38.67 13.99 -13.95
N VAL A 386 -38.21 12.94 -14.61
CA VAL A 386 -38.99 11.70 -14.77
C VAL A 386 -39.24 11.05 -13.40
N SER A 387 -38.20 10.94 -12.56
CA SER A 387 -38.35 10.40 -11.20
C SER A 387 -39.29 11.20 -10.34
N TYR A 388 -39.28 12.54 -10.49
CA TYR A 388 -40.20 13.42 -9.76
C TYR A 388 -41.68 13.14 -10.13
N VAL A 389 -41.99 13.03 -11.42
CA VAL A 389 -43.36 12.71 -11.91
C VAL A 389 -43.80 11.33 -11.39
N ILE A 390 -42.95 10.31 -11.52
CA ILE A 390 -43.25 8.94 -11.04
C ILE A 390 -43.57 8.93 -9.54
N ILE A 391 -42.75 9.60 -8.72
CA ILE A 391 -42.98 9.63 -7.27
C ILE A 391 -44.21 10.44 -6.91
N ASP A 392 -44.52 11.55 -7.62
CA ASP A 392 -45.70 12.34 -7.38
C ASP A 392 -46.97 11.54 -7.72
N ASP A 393 -46.99 10.83 -8.85
CA ASP A 393 -48.08 9.94 -9.23
C ASP A 393 -48.29 8.82 -8.21
N PHE A 394 -47.19 8.23 -7.71
CA PHE A 394 -47.23 7.19 -6.69
C PHE A 394 -47.81 7.68 -5.37
N ILE A 395 -47.40 8.88 -4.92
CA ILE A 395 -47.93 9.51 -3.70
C ILE A 395 -49.45 9.80 -3.89
N ASN A 396 -49.87 10.32 -5.04
CA ASN A 396 -51.25 10.61 -5.34
C ASN A 396 -52.12 9.35 -5.37
N LEU A 397 -51.60 8.23 -5.89
CA LEU A 397 -52.28 6.93 -5.87
C LEU A 397 -52.50 6.41 -4.44
N ILE A 398 -51.49 6.50 -3.57
CA ILE A 398 -51.57 6.08 -2.16
C ILE A 398 -52.60 6.93 -1.41
N THR A 399 -52.59 8.26 -1.60
CA THR A 399 -53.44 9.19 -0.93
C THR A 399 -54.91 9.01 -1.38
N ARG A 400 -55.14 8.74 -2.68
CA ARG A 400 -56.47 8.47 -3.26
C ARG A 400 -57.08 7.16 -2.76
N ASN A 401 -56.26 6.13 -2.53
CA ASN A 401 -56.70 4.85 -1.93
C ASN A 401 -57.09 5.02 -0.46
N LYS A 402 -56.40 5.87 0.29
CA LYS A 402 -56.69 6.14 1.68
C LYS A 402 -58.02 6.89 1.89
N ASN A 403 -58.36 7.77 0.96
CA ASN A 403 -59.65 8.49 0.95
C ASN A 403 -60.85 7.67 0.42
N LYS A 404 -60.57 6.49 -0.20
CA LYS A 404 -61.63 5.56 -0.62
C LYS A 404 -61.94 4.49 0.44
N SER A 405 -61.06 4.33 1.46
CA SER A 405 -61.20 3.35 2.55
C SER A 405 -61.62 4.01 3.90
N ALA A 406 -61.83 5.32 3.93
CA ALA A 406 -62.46 6.10 5.00
C ALA A 406 -63.85 6.57 4.54
#